data_8d446e8d6b2e59fa8bd62a8ff8dd7a77
#
_entry.id   8d446e8d6b2e59fa8bd62a8ff8dd7a77
#
_cell.length_a   1.000
_cell.length_b   1.000
_cell.length_c   1.000
_cell.angle_alpha   90.00
_cell.angle_beta   90.00
_cell.angle_gamma   90.00
#
_symmetry.space_group_name_H-M   'P 1'
#
loop_
_entity.id
_entity.type
_entity.pdbx_description
1 polymer ?
#
loop_
_entity_poly.entity_id
_entity_poly.type
_entity_poly.pdbx_seq_one_letter_code
_entity_poly.pdbx_strand_id
1 'polypeptide(L)'
;MLFCYQGYSQYKEGYYYQKDGTKVNGLLRLQYGGNGFKDKSNGDCYISFKETREHKRVKLTTKDICCFVIEKDSFAIIKNFTLNFAVHYPRDFAQVLQDGKIKLYLYYSVVSNSTSGGLMSSRTIKEWVIEKEGLVEKFRKKAFKKLMPVLIDDYPELKEKLATGELRFRDTPEIIKPYNDYF
;
A
#
# COMPACT_ATOMS: atom_id res chain seq x y z
N MET A 1 3.44 -17.30 -16.21
CA MET A 1 4.21 -16.94 -15.00
C MET A 1 3.26 -16.94 -13.82
N LEU A 2 3.32 -17.98 -12.97
CA LEU A 2 2.47 -18.08 -11.77
C LEU A 2 3.00 -17.08 -10.75
N PHE A 3 2.25 -16.01 -10.52
CA PHE A 3 2.48 -15.15 -9.36
C PHE A 3 2.04 -15.92 -8.11
N CYS A 4 3.01 -16.48 -7.41
CA CYS A 4 2.81 -16.99 -6.06
C CYS A 4 2.33 -15.83 -5.18
N TYR A 5 1.05 -15.85 -4.81
CA TYR A 5 0.48 -14.92 -3.84
C TYR A 5 1.07 -15.24 -2.46
N GLN A 6 2.17 -14.59 -2.12
CA GLN A 6 2.67 -14.61 -0.75
C GLN A 6 1.75 -13.76 0.12
N GLY A 7 0.78 -14.42 0.76
CA GLY A 7 0.02 -13.79 1.83
C GLY A 7 0.93 -13.61 3.04
N TYR A 8 0.99 -12.40 3.62
CA TYR A 8 1.70 -12.15 4.89
C TYR A 8 0.97 -12.75 6.10
N SER A 9 0.31 -13.92 5.91
CA SER A 9 -0.44 -14.63 6.97
C SER A 9 0.45 -15.26 8.02
N GLN A 10 1.74 -15.49 7.71
CA GLN A 10 2.73 -16.05 8.60
C GLN A 10 3.75 -15.01 9.07
N TYR A 11 4.39 -15.27 10.21
CA TYR A 11 5.51 -14.47 10.66
C TYR A 11 6.72 -14.71 9.76
N LYS A 12 7.33 -13.61 9.31
CA LYS A 12 8.51 -13.59 8.46
C LYS A 12 9.56 -12.64 9.03
N GLU A 13 10.81 -12.88 8.71
CA GLU A 13 11.89 -11.98 9.09
C GLU A 13 11.71 -10.59 8.49
N GLY A 14 12.08 -9.59 9.30
CA GLY A 14 11.98 -8.21 8.89
C GLY A 14 12.40 -7.26 10.00
N TYR A 15 12.05 -6.01 9.83
CA TYR A 15 12.33 -4.96 10.81
C TYR A 15 11.33 -3.82 10.68
N TYR A 16 11.24 -3.01 11.70
CA TYR A 16 10.52 -1.75 11.66
C TYR A 16 11.36 -0.60 12.21
N TYR A 17 10.97 0.62 11.87
CA TYR A 17 11.55 1.82 12.45
C TYR A 17 10.55 2.44 13.42
N GLN A 18 11.01 2.69 14.64
CA GLN A 18 10.30 3.51 15.61
C GLN A 18 10.24 4.97 15.11
N LYS A 19 9.45 5.80 15.77
CA LYS A 19 9.31 7.21 15.39
C LYS A 19 10.57 8.05 15.62
N ASP A 20 11.45 7.60 16.51
CA ASP A 20 12.75 8.19 16.76
C ASP A 20 13.84 7.73 15.78
N GLY A 21 13.47 6.88 14.81
CA GLY A 21 14.40 6.32 13.82
C GLY A 21 15.09 5.04 14.25
N THR A 22 14.86 4.54 15.46
CA THR A 22 15.46 3.30 15.96
C THR A 22 14.95 2.10 15.14
N LYS A 23 15.88 1.31 14.61
CA LYS A 23 15.58 0.08 13.87
C LYS A 23 15.47 -1.10 14.83
N VAL A 24 14.38 -1.85 14.72
CA VAL A 24 14.11 -3.05 15.53
C VAL A 24 13.89 -4.24 14.60
N ASN A 25 14.76 -5.25 14.71
CA ASN A 25 14.67 -6.48 13.92
C ASN A 25 13.83 -7.54 14.63
N GLY A 26 13.19 -8.42 13.88
CA GLY A 26 12.42 -9.54 14.42
C GLY A 26 11.50 -10.18 13.40
N LEU A 27 10.47 -10.81 13.89
CA LEU A 27 9.46 -11.51 13.09
C LEU A 27 8.21 -10.65 13.00
N LEU A 28 7.82 -10.33 11.78
CA LEU A 28 6.66 -9.49 11.49
C LEU A 28 5.59 -10.28 10.74
N ARG A 29 4.34 -9.92 11.02
CA ARG A 29 3.17 -10.41 10.28
C ARG A 29 2.22 -9.26 10.04
N LEU A 30 2.00 -8.91 8.78
CA LEU A 30 1.01 -7.89 8.41
C LEU A 30 -0.40 -8.43 8.59
N GLN A 31 -1.23 -7.65 9.24
CA GLN A 31 -2.65 -7.90 9.42
C GLN A 31 -3.44 -6.82 8.69
N TYR A 32 -4.29 -7.27 7.80
CA TYR A 32 -5.19 -6.38 7.07
C TYR A 32 -6.50 -6.27 7.82
N GLY A 33 -7.06 -5.09 7.87
CA GLY A 33 -8.39 -4.70 8.23
C GLY A 33 -9.26 -5.66 9.03
N GLY A 34 -10.45 -5.29 9.31
CA GLY A 34 -11.45 -6.15 9.93
C GLY A 34 -12.06 -5.57 11.18
N ASN A 35 -11.75 -4.33 11.51
CA ASN A 35 -12.40 -3.64 12.64
C ASN A 35 -13.77 -3.04 12.26
N GLY A 36 -14.30 -3.37 11.08
CA GLY A 36 -15.59 -2.85 10.61
C GLY A 36 -15.59 -1.33 10.47
N PHE A 37 -16.66 -0.69 10.93
CA PHE A 37 -16.83 0.77 10.94
C PHE A 37 -16.20 1.48 12.15
N LYS A 38 -15.30 0.81 12.88
CA LYS A 38 -14.62 1.42 14.03
C LYS A 38 -13.63 2.49 13.57
N ASP A 39 -13.19 3.28 14.55
CA ASP A 39 -12.25 4.39 14.36
C ASP A 39 -11.10 4.05 13.43
N LYS A 40 -11.07 4.71 12.26
CA LYS A 40 -10.04 4.58 11.22
C LYS A 40 -8.84 5.49 11.46
N SER A 41 -8.80 6.22 12.57
CA SER A 41 -7.75 7.20 12.86
C SER A 41 -6.33 6.61 12.86
N ASN A 42 -6.21 5.29 13.08
CA ASN A 42 -4.95 4.55 13.09
C ASN A 42 -4.79 3.58 11.92
N GLY A 43 -5.68 3.67 10.93
CA GLY A 43 -5.75 2.73 9.82
C GLY A 43 -6.42 1.41 10.16
N ASP A 44 -6.57 0.57 9.15
CA ASP A 44 -7.09 -0.79 9.27
C ASP A 44 -5.98 -1.83 9.40
N CYS A 45 -4.79 -1.50 8.91
CA CYS A 45 -3.63 -2.37 8.92
C CYS A 45 -2.82 -2.19 10.21
N TYR A 46 -2.27 -3.29 10.70
CA TYR A 46 -1.29 -3.28 11.78
C TYR A 46 -0.32 -4.43 11.59
N ILE A 47 0.83 -4.36 12.22
CA ILE A 47 1.75 -5.49 12.27
C ILE A 47 1.69 -6.17 13.64
N SER A 48 1.74 -7.50 13.62
CA SER A 48 2.07 -8.30 14.77
C SER A 48 3.56 -8.52 14.75
N PHE A 49 4.24 -8.10 15.81
CA PHE A 49 5.69 -8.21 15.96
C PHE A 49 6.04 -9.22 17.05
N LYS A 50 7.11 -9.97 16.85
CA LYS A 50 7.80 -10.79 17.84
C LYS A 50 9.31 -10.60 17.69
N GLU A 51 10.02 -10.45 18.77
CA GLU A 51 11.49 -10.41 18.75
C GLU A 51 12.07 -11.75 18.29
N THR A 52 11.57 -12.84 18.85
CA THR A 52 11.82 -14.22 18.42
C THR A 52 10.53 -15.02 18.36
N ARG A 53 10.57 -16.28 17.91
CA ARG A 53 9.38 -17.15 17.84
C ARG A 53 8.71 -17.37 19.20
N GLU A 54 9.49 -17.34 20.27
CA GLU A 54 9.06 -17.63 21.66
C GLU A 54 8.50 -16.43 22.38
N HIS A 55 8.86 -15.21 21.93
CA HIS A 55 8.39 -13.98 22.57
C HIS A 55 6.90 -13.72 22.35
N LYS A 56 6.30 -13.03 23.31
CA LYS A 56 4.91 -12.60 23.21
C LYS A 56 4.73 -11.63 22.03
N ARG A 57 3.57 -11.74 21.39
CA ARG A 57 3.18 -10.87 20.29
C ARG A 57 2.90 -9.45 20.79
N VAL A 58 3.49 -8.48 20.11
CA VAL A 58 3.18 -7.05 20.22
C VAL A 58 2.41 -6.59 18.98
N LYS A 59 1.35 -5.82 19.18
CA LYS A 59 0.61 -5.17 18.07
C LYS A 59 1.19 -3.77 17.89
N LEU A 60 1.63 -3.45 16.66
CA LEU A 60 2.17 -2.14 16.27
C LEU A 60 1.28 -1.54 15.18
N THR A 61 0.93 -0.28 15.36
CA THR A 61 0.05 0.50 14.48
C THR A 61 0.78 1.70 13.91
N THR A 62 0.11 2.48 13.07
CA THR A 62 0.65 3.75 12.54
C THR A 62 0.94 4.80 13.62
N LYS A 63 0.52 4.59 14.88
CA LYS A 63 0.90 5.42 16.02
C LYS A 63 2.26 5.06 16.57
N ASP A 64 2.66 3.81 16.45
CA ASP A 64 3.82 3.25 17.16
C ASP A 64 5.08 3.33 16.31
N ILE A 65 4.95 3.13 14.99
CA ILE A 65 6.08 3.03 14.06
C ILE A 65 5.89 3.92 12.83
N CYS A 66 6.96 4.21 12.10
CA CYS A 66 6.89 4.98 10.84
C CYS A 66 6.81 4.09 9.60
N CYS A 67 7.56 3.01 9.55
CA CYS A 67 7.61 2.10 8.41
C CYS A 67 8.18 0.75 8.85
N PHE A 68 8.03 -0.24 7.99
CA PHE A 68 8.57 -1.58 8.25
C PHE A 68 8.91 -2.31 6.94
N VAL A 69 9.72 -3.35 7.05
CA VAL A 69 10.09 -4.24 5.95
C VAL A 69 9.79 -5.67 6.38
N ILE A 70 9.16 -6.44 5.50
CA ILE A 70 8.96 -7.87 5.65
C ILE A 70 9.66 -8.54 4.46
N GLU A 71 10.69 -9.34 4.74
CA GLU A 71 11.57 -9.89 3.71
C GLU A 71 12.18 -8.78 2.84
N LYS A 72 11.69 -8.60 1.61
CA LYS A 72 12.13 -7.57 0.66
C LYS A 72 11.09 -6.46 0.42
N ASP A 73 9.91 -6.62 0.97
CA ASP A 73 8.80 -5.70 0.74
C ASP A 73 8.77 -4.60 1.79
N SER A 74 8.89 -3.36 1.36
CA SER A 74 8.85 -2.18 2.20
C SER A 74 7.43 -1.65 2.33
N PHE A 75 7.09 -1.17 3.53
CA PHE A 75 5.80 -0.59 3.84
C PHE A 75 5.98 0.77 4.51
N ALA A 76 5.20 1.74 4.07
CA ALA A 76 5.19 3.09 4.62
C ALA A 76 3.78 3.52 5.02
N ILE A 77 3.69 4.62 5.78
CA ILE A 77 2.42 5.24 6.12
C ILE A 77 2.00 6.17 4.99
N ILE A 78 0.86 5.87 4.38
CA ILE A 78 0.14 6.80 3.50
C ILE A 78 -0.89 7.58 4.31
N LYS A 79 -1.18 8.83 3.90
CA LYS A 79 -2.06 9.74 4.66
C LYS A 79 -3.14 10.33 3.77
N ASN A 80 -4.28 10.68 4.38
CA ASN A 80 -5.36 11.45 3.75
C ASN A 80 -5.85 10.88 2.42
N PHE A 81 -6.13 9.59 2.36
CA PHE A 81 -6.61 8.95 1.15
C PHE A 81 -8.01 8.35 1.32
N THR A 82 -8.73 8.23 0.19
CA THR A 82 -10.07 7.67 0.15
C THR A 82 -10.12 6.49 -0.82
N LEU A 83 -10.55 5.33 -0.34
CA LEU A 83 -10.62 4.11 -1.16
C LEU A 83 -11.97 3.90 -1.83
N ASN A 84 -13.05 4.20 -1.15
CA ASN A 84 -14.41 4.04 -1.63
C ASN A 84 -15.24 5.26 -1.20
N PHE A 85 -16.40 5.46 -1.82
CA PHE A 85 -17.26 6.65 -1.72
C PHE A 85 -17.55 7.20 -0.30
N ALA A 86 -17.19 6.47 0.75
CA ALA A 86 -17.53 6.88 2.11
C ALA A 86 -16.41 6.64 3.16
N VAL A 87 -15.29 6.00 2.82
CA VAL A 87 -14.27 5.68 3.82
C VAL A 87 -13.01 6.48 3.55
N HIS A 88 -12.82 7.51 4.35
CA HIS A 88 -11.59 8.29 4.42
C HIS A 88 -10.64 7.68 5.45
N TYR A 89 -9.39 7.51 5.06
CA TYR A 89 -8.31 7.04 5.93
C TYR A 89 -7.36 8.20 6.23
N PRO A 90 -7.32 8.70 7.47
CA PRO A 90 -6.35 9.71 7.86
C PRO A 90 -4.91 9.21 7.71
N ARG A 91 -4.69 7.92 7.97
CA ARG A 91 -3.41 7.23 7.77
C ARG A 91 -3.59 5.71 7.77
N ASP A 92 -2.75 5.01 7.01
CA ASP A 92 -2.64 3.54 7.10
C ASP A 92 -1.31 3.07 6.50
N PHE A 93 -0.96 1.80 6.68
CA PHE A 93 0.20 1.18 6.03
C PHE A 93 -0.13 0.72 4.62
N ALA A 94 0.79 0.98 3.68
CA ALA A 94 0.74 0.45 2.33
C ALA A 94 2.13 -0.03 1.90
N GLN A 95 2.17 -1.05 1.06
CA GLN A 95 3.41 -1.53 0.46
C GLN A 95 3.90 -0.51 -0.56
N VAL A 96 5.18 -0.15 -0.48
CA VAL A 96 5.83 0.75 -1.43
C VAL A 96 6.23 -0.06 -2.65
N LEU A 97 5.68 0.26 -3.81
CA LEU A 97 6.06 -0.34 -5.09
C LEU A 97 7.10 0.51 -5.83
N GLN A 98 6.95 1.83 -5.77
CA GLN A 98 7.90 2.80 -6.30
C GLN A 98 7.99 3.99 -5.34
N ASP A 99 9.19 4.47 -5.09
CA ASP A 99 9.47 5.67 -4.29
C ASP A 99 10.23 6.68 -5.17
N GLY A 100 9.99 7.97 -4.94
CA GLY A 100 10.58 9.07 -5.70
C GLY A 100 9.62 10.25 -5.78
N LYS A 101 9.72 11.04 -6.86
CA LYS A 101 8.80 12.17 -7.14
C LYS A 101 7.35 11.70 -7.25
N ILE A 102 7.14 10.56 -7.92
CA ILE A 102 5.85 9.85 -7.93
C ILE A 102 6.03 8.60 -7.09
N LYS A 103 5.22 8.47 -6.03
CA LYS A 103 5.17 7.27 -5.20
C LYS A 103 4.00 6.41 -5.62
N LEU A 104 4.24 5.12 -5.76
CA LEU A 104 3.21 4.13 -6.03
C LEU A 104 3.17 3.14 -4.88
N TYR A 105 1.97 2.98 -4.33
CA TYR A 105 1.71 2.06 -3.23
C TYR A 105 0.72 0.98 -3.63
N LEU A 106 0.86 -0.18 -3.02
CA LEU A 106 -0.15 -1.22 -3.01
C LEU A 106 -0.81 -1.26 -1.64
N TYR A 107 -2.08 -0.85 -1.60
CA TYR A 107 -2.87 -0.89 -0.38
C TYR A 107 -3.72 -2.16 -0.32
N TYR A 108 -3.81 -2.75 0.86
CA TYR A 108 -4.56 -3.96 1.12
C TYR A 108 -5.77 -3.65 2.00
N SER A 109 -6.96 -4.01 1.53
CA SER A 109 -8.20 -3.91 2.30
C SER A 109 -8.93 -5.23 2.34
N VAL A 110 -9.70 -5.45 3.40
CA VAL A 110 -10.57 -6.63 3.52
C VAL A 110 -12.01 -6.20 3.34
N VAL A 111 -12.70 -6.83 2.42
CA VAL A 111 -14.14 -6.66 2.22
C VAL A 111 -14.83 -7.93 2.68
N SER A 112 -15.72 -7.78 3.64
CA SER A 112 -16.57 -8.87 4.13
C SER A 112 -17.96 -8.74 3.50
N ASN A 113 -18.41 -9.79 2.83
CA ASN A 113 -19.77 -9.90 2.32
C ASN A 113 -20.53 -10.86 3.23
N SER A 114 -21.66 -10.42 3.76
CA SER A 114 -22.63 -11.30 4.40
C SER A 114 -23.67 -11.68 3.36
N THR A 115 -23.85 -12.97 3.13
CA THR A 115 -24.94 -13.48 2.30
C THR A 115 -26.19 -13.67 3.17
N SER A 116 -27.37 -13.61 2.55
CA SER A 116 -28.67 -13.80 3.23
C SER A 116 -28.84 -15.14 3.96
N GLY A 117 -27.88 -16.05 3.83
CA GLY A 117 -27.81 -17.33 4.54
C GLY A 117 -26.87 -17.36 5.75
N GLY A 118 -26.38 -16.21 6.23
CA GLY A 118 -25.51 -16.12 7.42
C GLY A 118 -24.04 -16.52 7.18
N LEU A 119 -23.67 -16.91 5.98
CA LEU A 119 -22.27 -17.20 5.63
C LEU A 119 -21.52 -15.90 5.40
N MET A 120 -20.51 -15.65 6.22
CA MET A 120 -19.59 -14.52 6.04
C MET A 120 -18.41 -14.96 5.18
N SER A 121 -18.25 -14.36 4.02
CA SER A 121 -17.03 -14.48 3.22
C SER A 121 -16.22 -13.19 3.27
N SER A 122 -14.92 -13.29 3.44
CA SER A 122 -14.03 -12.15 3.37
C SER A 122 -13.00 -12.34 2.26
N ARG A 123 -12.72 -11.27 1.53
CA ARG A 123 -11.65 -11.27 0.52
C ARG A 123 -10.74 -10.06 0.70
N THR A 124 -9.46 -10.27 0.49
CA THR A 124 -8.49 -9.17 0.42
C THR A 124 -8.56 -8.53 -0.96
N ILE A 125 -8.74 -7.24 -1.00
CA ILE A 125 -8.68 -6.41 -2.21
C ILE A 125 -7.34 -5.70 -2.21
N LYS A 126 -6.70 -5.66 -3.37
CA LYS A 126 -5.47 -4.90 -3.61
C LYS A 126 -5.78 -3.70 -4.49
N GLU A 127 -5.37 -2.53 -4.06
CA GLU A 127 -5.64 -1.28 -4.78
C GLU A 127 -4.37 -0.44 -4.84
N TRP A 128 -4.09 0.11 -6.01
CA TRP A 128 -3.00 1.07 -6.13
C TRP A 128 -3.43 2.43 -5.59
N VAL A 129 -2.50 3.06 -4.89
CA VAL A 129 -2.58 4.46 -4.46
C VAL A 129 -1.36 5.18 -5.00
N ILE A 130 -1.57 6.33 -5.62
CA ILE A 130 -0.50 7.16 -6.16
C ILE A 130 -0.38 8.44 -5.36
N GLU A 131 0.86 8.90 -5.17
CA GLU A 131 1.16 10.16 -4.47
C GLU A 131 2.15 10.98 -5.29
N LYS A 132 1.84 12.23 -5.55
CA LYS A 132 2.74 13.25 -6.10
C LYS A 132 2.37 14.61 -5.53
N GLU A 133 3.32 15.34 -4.96
CA GLU A 133 3.15 16.73 -4.51
C GLU A 133 1.94 16.97 -3.58
N GLY A 134 1.68 16.02 -2.68
CA GLY A 134 0.56 16.09 -1.74
C GLY A 134 -0.78 15.58 -2.28
N LEU A 135 -0.89 15.31 -3.57
CA LEU A 135 -2.01 14.57 -4.13
C LEU A 135 -1.86 13.09 -3.77
N VAL A 136 -2.83 12.54 -3.07
CA VAL A 136 -2.88 11.11 -2.73
C VAL A 136 -4.21 10.55 -3.19
N GLU A 137 -4.20 9.73 -4.22
CA GLU A 137 -5.41 9.21 -4.83
C GLU A 137 -5.35 7.70 -5.10
N LYS A 138 -6.50 7.07 -4.99
CA LYS A 138 -6.70 5.71 -5.46
C LYS A 138 -6.54 5.65 -6.98
N PHE A 139 -5.63 4.77 -7.45
CA PHE A 139 -5.23 4.71 -8.83
C PHE A 139 -5.84 3.49 -9.53
N ARG A 140 -6.86 3.74 -10.34
CA ARG A 140 -7.58 2.74 -11.12
C ARG A 140 -7.46 3.03 -12.62
N LYS A 141 -7.85 2.07 -13.46
CA LYS A 141 -7.84 2.23 -14.93
C LYS A 141 -8.56 3.49 -15.41
N LYS A 142 -9.67 3.89 -14.76
CA LYS A 142 -10.38 5.14 -15.09
C LYS A 142 -9.57 6.37 -14.68
N ALA A 143 -8.94 6.34 -13.50
CA ALA A 143 -8.09 7.41 -13.02
C ALA A 143 -6.79 7.53 -13.83
N PHE A 144 -6.22 6.41 -14.28
CA PHE A 144 -5.02 6.37 -15.12
C PHE A 144 -5.13 7.28 -16.34
N LYS A 145 -6.20 7.16 -17.10
CA LYS A 145 -6.39 7.96 -18.32
C LYS A 145 -6.42 9.48 -18.07
N LYS A 146 -6.88 9.87 -16.87
CA LYS A 146 -6.99 11.28 -16.47
C LYS A 146 -5.72 11.80 -15.79
N LEU A 147 -5.17 11.01 -14.87
CA LEU A 147 -4.10 11.47 -13.99
C LEU A 147 -2.71 11.22 -14.57
N MET A 148 -2.47 10.08 -15.23
CA MET A 148 -1.12 9.75 -15.70
C MET A 148 -0.53 10.82 -16.63
N PRO A 149 -1.26 11.39 -17.63
CA PRO A 149 -0.73 12.46 -18.45
C PRO A 149 -0.30 13.71 -17.68
N VAL A 150 -1.00 14.00 -16.58
CA VAL A 150 -0.69 15.15 -15.70
C VAL A 150 0.51 14.83 -14.80
N LEU A 151 0.58 13.60 -14.30
CA LEU A 151 1.66 13.18 -13.40
C LEU A 151 3.03 13.17 -14.07
N ILE A 152 3.08 12.87 -15.38
CA ILE A 152 4.31 12.79 -16.17
C ILE A 152 4.45 13.95 -17.19
N ASP A 153 3.76 15.07 -16.97
CA ASP A 153 3.70 16.18 -17.93
C ASP A 153 5.06 16.81 -18.20
N ASP A 154 5.96 16.75 -17.23
CA ASP A 154 7.34 17.21 -17.28
C ASP A 154 8.34 16.19 -17.92
N TYR A 155 7.85 15.03 -18.45
CA TYR A 155 8.68 14.04 -19.12
C TYR A 155 8.13 13.72 -20.53
N PRO A 156 8.58 14.45 -21.58
CA PRO A 156 7.99 14.40 -22.93
C PRO A 156 7.98 13.01 -23.57
N GLU A 157 9.06 12.24 -23.41
CA GLU A 157 9.17 10.91 -24.03
C GLU A 157 8.13 9.91 -23.48
N LEU A 158 7.91 9.88 -22.18
CA LEU A 158 6.87 9.04 -21.57
C LEU A 158 5.47 9.52 -21.97
N LYS A 159 5.29 10.82 -22.10
CA LYS A 159 4.02 11.42 -22.52
C LYS A 159 3.66 11.02 -23.95
N GLU A 160 4.63 10.99 -24.86
CA GLU A 160 4.43 10.53 -26.24
C GLU A 160 4.02 9.05 -26.29
N LYS A 161 4.75 8.17 -25.59
CA LYS A 161 4.43 6.74 -25.49
C LYS A 161 3.04 6.49 -24.87
N LEU A 162 2.63 7.34 -23.93
CA LEU A 162 1.29 7.28 -23.35
C LEU A 162 0.23 7.72 -24.38
N ALA A 163 0.47 8.78 -25.15
CA ALA A 163 -0.45 9.30 -26.15
C ALA A 163 -0.65 8.33 -27.33
N THR A 164 0.39 7.61 -27.73
CA THR A 164 0.32 6.57 -28.79
C THR A 164 -0.35 5.28 -28.31
N GLY A 165 -0.62 5.14 -26.98
CA GLY A 165 -1.24 3.95 -26.41
C GLY A 165 -0.28 2.76 -26.24
N GLU A 166 1.01 2.99 -26.42
CA GLU A 166 2.06 2.01 -26.11
C GLU A 166 2.05 1.64 -24.63
N LEU A 167 1.83 2.64 -23.75
CA LEU A 167 1.76 2.47 -22.29
C LEU A 167 0.31 2.40 -21.81
N ARG A 168 0.02 1.45 -20.93
CA ARG A 168 -1.32 1.15 -20.42
C ARG A 168 -1.32 1.12 -18.89
N PHE A 169 -2.51 1.09 -18.31
CA PHE A 169 -2.68 1.03 -16.84
C PHE A 169 -1.85 -0.07 -16.16
N ARG A 170 -1.76 -1.25 -16.75
CA ARG A 170 -0.98 -2.37 -16.18
C ARG A 170 0.52 -2.08 -16.12
N ASP A 171 1.00 -1.16 -16.97
CA ASP A 171 2.40 -0.79 -17.10
C ASP A 171 2.77 0.38 -16.15
N THR A 172 1.90 0.71 -15.19
CA THR A 172 2.09 1.84 -14.25
C THR A 172 3.42 1.79 -13.50
N PRO A 173 3.88 0.65 -12.93
CA PRO A 173 5.19 0.60 -12.27
C PRO A 173 6.34 0.88 -13.23
N GLU A 174 6.23 0.39 -14.48
CA GLU A 174 7.22 0.57 -15.54
C GLU A 174 7.23 2.01 -16.11
N ILE A 175 6.14 2.76 -15.93
CA ILE A 175 6.06 4.19 -16.26
C ILE A 175 6.69 5.02 -15.16
N ILE A 176 6.36 4.72 -13.91
CA ILE A 176 6.78 5.53 -12.75
C ILE A 176 8.28 5.36 -12.48
N LYS A 177 8.82 4.15 -12.65
CA LYS A 177 10.24 3.91 -12.40
C LYS A 177 11.16 4.80 -13.24
N PRO A 178 11.12 4.81 -14.59
CA PRO A 178 11.97 5.67 -15.40
C PRO A 178 11.68 7.16 -15.17
N TYR A 179 10.44 7.53 -14.83
CA TYR A 179 10.13 8.91 -14.43
C TYR A 179 10.91 9.31 -13.18
N ASN A 180 10.88 8.48 -12.14
CA ASN A 180 11.62 8.75 -10.90
C ASN A 180 13.15 8.69 -11.08
N ASP A 181 13.64 7.82 -11.97
CA ASP A 181 15.07 7.70 -12.30
C ASP A 181 15.59 8.91 -13.09
N TYR A 182 14.70 9.64 -13.81
CA TYR A 182 15.04 10.83 -14.59
C TYR A 182 15.18 12.09 -13.72
N PHE A 183 14.46 12.18 -12.62
CA PHE A 183 14.43 13.30 -11.69
C PHE A 183 15.10 13.00 -10.34
#